data_79bc44298cef7acbe19954b6e3c1c487
#
_entry.id   79bc44298cef7acbe19954b6e3c1c487
#
_cell.length_a   1.000
_cell.length_b   1.000
_cell.length_c   1.000
_cell.angle_alpha   90.00
_cell.angle_beta   90.00
_cell.angle_gamma   90.00
#
_symmetry.space_group_name_H-M   'P 1'
#
loop_
_entity.id
_entity.type
_entity.pdbx_description
1 polymer ?
#
loop_
_entity_poly.entity_id
_entity_poly.type
_entity_poly.pdbx_seq_one_letter_code
_entity_poly.pdbx_strand_id
1 'polypeptide(L)'
;SRTEPMTKGQAERLLVLCEELLAEAGVVYADLTALGVGIGPGNFTGIRIAVSAARGLALGLGIPAVGVDAFDALREGHDGACACAVDARRDQVFLQGFDNPGISAPALHDATALPAFTGPLIGAGGEPPAMPVAEAIARIAARRFASSPPRPAPLYLRPADAAPARDAAPVLLP
;
A
#
# COMPACT_ATOMS: atom_id res chain seq x y z
N SER A 1 3.13 -16.43 3.91
CA SER A 1 2.20 -15.29 3.76
C SER A 1 0.75 -15.77 3.82
N ARG A 2 -0.17 -14.89 4.20
CA ARG A 2 -1.60 -15.18 4.28
C ARG A 2 -2.42 -14.01 3.76
N THR A 3 -3.50 -14.32 3.05
CA THR A 3 -4.49 -13.34 2.58
C THR A 3 -5.87 -13.78 3.07
N GLU A 4 -6.58 -12.88 3.75
CA GLU A 4 -7.95 -13.10 4.19
C GLU A 4 -8.86 -12.07 3.48
N PRO A 5 -9.72 -12.49 2.55
CA PRO A 5 -10.70 -11.59 1.94
C PRO A 5 -11.74 -11.14 2.99
N MET A 6 -11.83 -9.84 3.23
CA MET A 6 -12.75 -9.28 4.23
C MET A 6 -13.45 -8.03 3.73
N THR A 7 -14.72 -7.91 4.03
CA THR A 7 -15.51 -6.69 3.75
C THR A 7 -15.58 -5.75 4.94
N LYS A 8 -15.46 -6.27 6.17
CA LYS A 8 -15.50 -5.54 7.45
C LYS A 8 -14.62 -6.25 8.48
N GLY A 9 -14.25 -5.57 9.55
CA GLY A 9 -13.51 -6.16 10.68
C GLY A 9 -11.99 -6.21 10.46
N GLN A 10 -11.45 -5.52 9.46
CA GLN A 10 -10.01 -5.54 9.16
C GLN A 10 -9.16 -5.01 10.31
N ALA A 11 -9.65 -3.99 11.03
CA ALA A 11 -8.90 -3.40 12.14
C ALA A 11 -8.74 -4.37 13.31
N GLU A 12 -9.81 -5.07 13.64
CA GLU A 12 -9.86 -6.05 14.73
C GLU A 12 -9.07 -7.32 14.39
N ARG A 13 -9.09 -7.70 13.12
CA ARG A 13 -8.44 -8.93 12.65
C ARG A 13 -6.93 -8.79 12.42
N LEU A 14 -6.44 -7.60 12.05
CA LEU A 14 -5.08 -7.38 11.57
C LEU A 14 -4.01 -7.88 12.55
N LEU A 15 -4.06 -7.45 13.81
CA LEU A 15 -3.05 -7.82 14.80
C LEU A 15 -3.12 -9.31 15.16
N VAL A 16 -4.33 -9.86 15.28
CA VAL A 16 -4.54 -11.31 15.52
C VAL A 16 -3.94 -12.13 14.38
N LEU A 17 -4.14 -11.72 13.12
CA LEU A 17 -3.55 -12.39 11.96
C LEU A 17 -2.02 -12.32 11.99
N CYS A 18 -1.45 -11.19 12.40
CA CYS A 18 0.00 -11.06 12.56
C CYS A 18 0.54 -12.01 13.64
N GLU A 19 -0.11 -12.11 14.78
CA GLU A 19 0.26 -13.02 15.87
C GLU A 19 0.21 -14.48 15.44
N GLU A 20 -0.85 -14.88 14.74
CA GLU A 20 -0.98 -16.22 14.19
C GLU A 20 0.17 -16.56 13.23
N LEU A 21 0.51 -15.65 12.32
CA LEU A 21 1.61 -15.85 11.36
C LEU A 21 2.97 -15.92 12.03
N LEU A 22 3.23 -15.10 13.04
CA LEU A 22 4.45 -15.15 13.82
C LEU A 22 4.57 -16.48 14.57
N ALA A 23 3.49 -16.92 15.22
CA ALA A 23 3.44 -18.19 15.93
C ALA A 23 3.68 -19.39 14.98
N GLU A 24 3.07 -19.39 13.79
CA GLU A 24 3.33 -20.42 12.76
C GLU A 24 4.79 -20.46 12.31
N ALA A 25 5.44 -19.29 12.27
CA ALA A 25 6.85 -19.18 11.91
C ALA A 25 7.81 -19.49 13.09
N GLY A 26 7.29 -19.69 14.31
CA GLY A 26 8.11 -19.87 15.50
C GLY A 26 8.89 -18.62 15.92
N VAL A 27 8.39 -17.42 15.57
CA VAL A 27 9.00 -16.12 15.88
C VAL A 27 8.04 -15.28 16.73
N VAL A 28 8.57 -14.33 17.48
CA VAL A 28 7.79 -13.36 18.25
C VAL A 28 8.07 -11.93 17.78
N TYR A 29 7.25 -10.99 18.19
CA TYR A 29 7.44 -9.57 17.82
C TYR A 29 8.83 -9.02 18.16
N ALA A 30 9.45 -9.49 19.25
CA ALA A 30 10.77 -9.05 19.68
C ALA A 30 11.91 -9.50 18.74
N ASP A 31 11.67 -10.49 17.89
CA ASP A 31 12.65 -10.97 16.91
C ASP A 31 12.65 -10.14 15.63
N LEU A 32 11.66 -9.26 15.45
CA LEU A 32 11.54 -8.43 14.27
C LEU A 32 12.55 -7.29 14.29
N THR A 33 13.19 -7.04 13.15
CA THR A 33 14.14 -5.94 12.96
C THR A 33 13.55 -4.74 12.21
N ALA A 34 12.46 -4.93 11.51
CA ALA A 34 11.72 -3.89 10.79
C ALA A 34 10.30 -4.35 10.47
N LEU A 35 9.41 -3.39 10.18
CA LEU A 35 8.07 -3.65 9.68
C LEU A 35 7.88 -3.01 8.30
N GLY A 36 7.47 -3.80 7.31
CA GLY A 36 7.00 -3.29 6.02
C GLY A 36 5.50 -3.03 6.04
N VAL A 37 5.04 -1.92 5.46
CA VAL A 37 3.62 -1.62 5.35
C VAL A 37 3.28 -0.99 3.99
N GLY A 38 2.20 -1.47 3.37
CA GLY A 38 1.65 -0.86 2.18
C GLY A 38 1.03 0.50 2.49
N ILE A 39 1.49 1.54 1.78
CA ILE A 39 1.02 2.92 1.98
C ILE A 39 -0.01 3.36 0.92
N GLY A 40 -0.39 2.49 -0.01
CA GLY A 40 -1.29 2.79 -1.12
C GLY A 40 -0.54 3.13 -2.43
N PRO A 41 -1.25 3.60 -3.44
CA PRO A 41 -2.68 3.92 -3.45
C PRO A 41 -3.57 2.67 -3.28
N GLY A 42 -4.86 2.87 -2.94
CA GLY A 42 -5.83 1.79 -2.77
C GLY A 42 -6.97 2.16 -1.82
N ASN A 43 -7.50 1.18 -1.09
CA ASN A 43 -8.59 1.39 -0.13
C ASN A 43 -8.18 2.36 0.99
N PHE A 44 -8.81 3.52 1.02
CA PHE A 44 -8.50 4.61 1.95
C PHE A 44 -8.51 4.19 3.44
N THR A 45 -9.56 3.48 3.87
CA THR A 45 -9.68 3.02 5.25
C THR A 45 -8.65 1.95 5.58
N GLY A 46 -8.47 0.97 4.69
CA GLY A 46 -7.51 -0.11 4.87
C GLY A 46 -6.06 0.38 4.99
N ILE A 47 -5.66 1.33 4.14
CA ILE A 47 -4.33 1.94 4.20
C ILE A 47 -4.09 2.63 5.56
N ARG A 48 -5.08 3.38 6.06
CA ARG A 48 -4.96 4.05 7.37
C ARG A 48 -4.84 3.06 8.52
N ILE A 49 -5.62 1.99 8.52
CA ILE A 49 -5.55 0.92 9.52
C ILE A 49 -4.15 0.31 9.50
N ALA A 50 -3.66 -0.11 8.34
CA ALA A 50 -2.36 -0.75 8.20
C ALA A 50 -1.19 0.17 8.63
N VAL A 51 -1.19 1.40 8.14
CA VAL A 51 -0.13 2.39 8.47
C VAL A 51 -0.14 2.73 9.97
N SER A 52 -1.32 2.92 10.57
CA SER A 52 -1.43 3.21 12.00
C SER A 52 -0.95 2.05 12.86
N ALA A 53 -1.35 0.82 12.52
CA ALA A 53 -0.91 -0.39 13.22
C ALA A 53 0.61 -0.59 13.11
N ALA A 54 1.18 -0.48 11.90
CA ALA A 54 2.61 -0.62 11.69
C ALA A 54 3.42 0.44 12.45
N ARG A 55 2.97 1.69 12.46
CA ARG A 55 3.63 2.78 13.22
C ARG A 55 3.54 2.54 14.73
N GLY A 56 2.39 2.07 15.23
CA GLY A 56 2.20 1.75 16.65
C GLY A 56 3.10 0.61 17.10
N LEU A 57 3.13 -0.49 16.34
CA LEU A 57 4.01 -1.64 16.62
C LEU A 57 5.49 -1.25 16.54
N ALA A 58 5.89 -0.54 15.49
CA ALA A 58 7.27 -0.09 15.32
C ALA A 58 7.74 0.80 16.49
N LEU A 59 6.87 1.70 16.94
CA LEU A 59 7.15 2.55 18.12
C LEU A 59 7.31 1.70 19.39
N GLY A 60 6.40 0.76 19.64
CA GLY A 60 6.45 -0.10 20.82
C GLY A 60 7.63 -1.05 20.84
N LEU A 61 8.09 -1.50 19.67
CA LEU A 61 9.22 -2.43 19.51
C LEU A 61 10.58 -1.69 19.38
N GLY A 62 10.58 -0.38 19.17
CA GLY A 62 11.82 0.39 18.92
C GLY A 62 12.49 0.06 17.57
N ILE A 63 11.74 -0.39 16.57
CA ILE A 63 12.24 -0.77 15.25
C ILE A 63 11.68 0.13 14.15
N PRO A 64 12.33 0.23 12.97
CA PRO A 64 11.81 1.03 11.87
C PRO A 64 10.56 0.41 11.23
N ALA A 65 9.62 1.29 10.81
CA ALA A 65 8.56 0.94 9.87
C ALA A 65 8.89 1.53 8.50
N VAL A 66 8.78 0.70 7.46
CA VAL A 66 9.08 1.06 6.06
C VAL A 66 7.79 1.09 5.26
N GLY A 67 7.46 2.26 4.72
CA GLY A 67 6.35 2.41 3.78
C GLY A 67 6.75 1.93 2.38
N VAL A 68 5.89 1.12 1.77
CA VAL A 68 6.05 0.66 0.39
C VAL A 68 4.78 0.99 -0.38
N ASP A 69 4.91 1.73 -1.47
CA ASP A 69 3.74 1.99 -2.31
C ASP A 69 3.31 0.74 -3.10
N ALA A 70 2.07 0.78 -3.57
CA ALA A 70 1.48 -0.37 -4.24
C ALA A 70 2.13 -0.66 -5.60
N PHE A 71 2.68 0.35 -6.27
CA PHE A 71 3.32 0.17 -7.57
C PHE A 71 4.67 -0.52 -7.45
N ASP A 72 5.51 -0.11 -6.47
CA ASP A 72 6.76 -0.80 -6.13
C ASP A 72 6.48 -2.26 -5.78
N ALA A 73 5.43 -2.51 -4.97
CA ALA A 73 5.07 -3.87 -4.58
C ALA A 73 4.56 -4.72 -5.76
N LEU A 74 3.83 -4.14 -6.71
CA LEU A 74 3.38 -4.83 -7.92
C LEU A 74 4.55 -5.13 -8.88
N ARG A 75 5.49 -4.20 -9.00
CA ARG A 75 6.69 -4.36 -9.84
C ARG A 75 7.67 -5.40 -9.30
N GLU A 76 7.66 -5.68 -8.01
CA GLU A 76 8.65 -6.57 -7.38
C GLU A 76 8.70 -7.94 -8.07
N GLY A 77 9.88 -8.32 -8.53
CA GLY A 77 10.11 -9.56 -9.29
C GLY A 77 9.88 -9.44 -10.80
N HIS A 78 9.65 -8.23 -11.31
CA HIS A 78 9.63 -7.95 -12.75
C HIS A 78 10.82 -7.07 -13.13
N ASP A 79 11.51 -7.48 -14.20
CA ASP A 79 12.62 -6.74 -14.78
C ASP A 79 12.18 -5.99 -16.05
N GLY A 80 12.80 -4.82 -16.29
CA GLY A 80 12.55 -4.00 -17.48
C GLY A 80 11.29 -3.13 -17.41
N ALA A 81 10.88 -2.63 -18.57
CA ALA A 81 9.74 -1.73 -18.69
C ALA A 81 8.42 -2.44 -18.37
N CYS A 82 7.60 -1.83 -17.56
CA CYS A 82 6.24 -2.29 -17.24
C CYS A 82 5.35 -1.13 -16.81
N ALA A 83 4.04 -1.37 -16.78
CA ALA A 83 3.07 -0.49 -16.16
C ALA A 83 2.40 -1.23 -15.00
N CYS A 84 2.27 -0.58 -13.85
CA CYS A 84 1.58 -1.12 -12.68
C CYS A 84 0.26 -0.40 -12.47
N ALA A 85 -0.83 -1.16 -12.33
CA ALA A 85 -2.18 -0.63 -12.15
C ALA A 85 -2.80 -1.09 -10.84
N VAL A 86 -3.36 -0.15 -10.10
CA VAL A 86 -4.11 -0.38 -8.86
C VAL A 86 -5.56 0.04 -9.06
N ASP A 87 -6.51 -0.81 -8.71
CA ASP A 87 -7.94 -0.48 -8.83
C ASP A 87 -8.29 0.78 -8.01
N ALA A 88 -8.88 1.76 -8.69
CA ALA A 88 -9.33 3.02 -8.12
C ALA A 88 -10.86 3.10 -8.02
N ARG A 89 -11.58 2.00 -8.30
CA ARG A 89 -13.04 1.89 -8.40
C ARG A 89 -13.63 2.75 -9.53
N ARG A 90 -14.93 2.58 -9.82
CA ARG A 90 -15.67 3.36 -10.83
C ARG A 90 -14.98 3.33 -12.20
N ASP A 91 -14.54 2.14 -12.63
CA ASP A 91 -13.84 1.91 -13.91
C ASP A 91 -12.58 2.76 -14.08
N GLN A 92 -11.91 3.08 -12.97
CA GLN A 92 -10.66 3.81 -12.94
C GLN A 92 -9.54 3.00 -12.30
N VAL A 93 -8.32 3.30 -12.70
CA VAL A 93 -7.10 2.74 -12.12
C VAL A 93 -6.10 3.84 -11.81
N PHE A 94 -5.35 3.68 -10.75
CA PHE A 94 -4.09 4.40 -10.58
C PHE A 94 -3.03 3.66 -11.37
N LEU A 95 -2.33 4.34 -12.27
CA LEU A 95 -1.31 3.79 -13.15
C LEU A 95 0.02 4.46 -12.91
N GLN A 96 1.09 3.67 -12.87
CA GLN A 96 2.48 4.15 -12.91
C GLN A 96 3.30 3.24 -13.81
N GLY A 97 4.13 3.84 -14.67
CA GLY A 97 5.09 3.13 -15.51
C GLY A 97 6.49 3.16 -14.93
N PHE A 98 7.19 2.06 -15.10
CA PHE A 98 8.61 1.90 -14.82
C PHE A 98 9.34 1.69 -16.15
N ASP A 99 10.42 2.44 -16.36
CA ASP A 99 11.10 2.53 -17.65
C ASP A 99 10.15 2.94 -18.81
N ASN A 100 9.10 3.71 -18.45
CA ASN A 100 8.06 4.25 -19.33
C ASN A 100 7.93 5.77 -19.11
N PRO A 101 8.73 6.61 -19.78
CA PRO A 101 8.82 8.05 -19.47
C PRO A 101 7.48 8.79 -19.51
N GLY A 102 6.56 8.39 -20.40
CA GLY A 102 5.25 9.02 -20.56
C GLY A 102 4.26 8.82 -19.38
N ILE A 103 4.51 7.84 -18.51
CA ILE A 103 3.67 7.48 -17.37
C ILE A 103 4.47 7.22 -16.09
N SER A 104 5.66 7.83 -15.98
CA SER A 104 6.56 7.62 -14.84
C SER A 104 5.98 8.14 -13.51
N ALA A 105 5.17 9.21 -13.55
CA ALA A 105 4.46 9.70 -12.39
C ALA A 105 3.14 8.97 -12.22
N PRO A 106 2.77 8.55 -10.99
CA PRO A 106 1.50 7.90 -10.75
C PRO A 106 0.32 8.84 -10.99
N ALA A 107 -0.68 8.38 -11.76
CA ALA A 107 -1.86 9.16 -12.10
C ALA A 107 -3.11 8.28 -12.17
N LEU A 108 -4.28 8.94 -12.09
CA LEU A 108 -5.59 8.31 -12.25
C LEU A 108 -5.96 8.28 -13.73
N HIS A 109 -6.37 7.11 -14.22
CA HIS A 109 -6.82 6.89 -15.60
C HIS A 109 -8.13 6.13 -15.65
N ASP A 110 -8.86 6.29 -16.75
CA ASP A 110 -9.97 5.40 -17.10
C ASP A 110 -9.39 4.02 -17.45
N ALA A 111 -9.94 2.97 -16.86
CA ALA A 111 -9.44 1.61 -17.09
C ALA A 111 -9.63 1.14 -18.54
N THR A 112 -10.55 1.75 -19.30
CA THR A 112 -10.82 1.45 -20.72
C THR A 112 -10.00 2.28 -21.68
N ALA A 113 -9.28 3.32 -21.20
CA ALA A 113 -8.54 4.28 -22.02
C ALA A 113 -7.15 4.57 -21.41
N LEU A 114 -6.35 3.52 -21.22
CA LEU A 114 -5.00 3.66 -20.69
C LEU A 114 -4.07 4.31 -21.73
N PRO A 115 -3.11 5.16 -21.28
CA PRO A 115 -2.08 5.69 -22.16
C PRO A 115 -1.19 4.55 -22.70
N ALA A 116 -0.51 4.80 -23.81
CA ALA A 116 0.43 3.84 -24.36
C ALA A 116 1.63 3.63 -23.42
N PHE A 117 2.05 2.38 -23.25
CA PHE A 117 3.23 2.00 -22.48
C PHE A 117 3.93 0.79 -23.11
N THR A 118 5.16 0.53 -22.67
CA THR A 118 5.96 -0.61 -23.08
C THR A 118 5.99 -1.65 -21.97
N GLY A 119 5.99 -2.94 -22.34
CA GLY A 119 6.04 -4.05 -21.41
C GLY A 119 4.66 -4.49 -20.89
N PRO A 120 4.61 -5.39 -19.91
CA PRO A 120 3.36 -5.89 -19.35
C PRO A 120 2.64 -4.84 -18.50
N LEU A 121 1.31 -4.96 -18.41
CA LEU A 121 0.50 -4.34 -17.40
C LEU A 121 0.39 -5.30 -16.21
N ILE A 122 0.77 -4.85 -15.02
CA ILE A 122 0.77 -5.68 -13.80
C ILE A 122 -0.29 -5.16 -12.83
N GLY A 123 -1.10 -6.04 -12.28
CA GLY A 123 -2.15 -5.69 -11.33
C GLY A 123 -3.53 -5.55 -11.97
N ALA A 124 -4.26 -4.50 -11.66
CA ALA A 124 -5.65 -4.34 -12.09
C ALA A 124 -5.80 -4.30 -13.62
N GLY A 125 -6.53 -5.26 -14.16
CA GLY A 125 -6.76 -5.39 -15.60
C GLY A 125 -5.59 -5.98 -16.39
N GLY A 126 -4.51 -6.39 -15.75
CA GLY A 126 -3.32 -6.97 -16.35
C GLY A 126 -2.91 -8.31 -15.74
N GLU A 127 -1.64 -8.61 -15.84
CA GLU A 127 -1.04 -9.82 -15.28
C GLU A 127 -1.00 -9.77 -13.74
N PRO A 128 -1.08 -10.91 -13.05
CA PRO A 128 -0.87 -10.95 -11.60
C PRO A 128 0.58 -10.57 -11.25
N PRO A 129 0.84 -9.99 -10.07
CA PRO A 129 2.19 -9.74 -9.60
C PRO A 129 2.97 -11.05 -9.45
N ALA A 130 4.29 -10.99 -9.58
CA ALA A 130 5.18 -12.17 -9.51
C ALA A 130 5.12 -12.89 -8.15
N MET A 131 4.68 -12.19 -7.11
CA MET A 131 4.53 -12.73 -5.76
C MET A 131 3.40 -12.05 -5.01
N PRO A 132 2.92 -12.62 -3.87
CA PRO A 132 1.95 -11.95 -3.01
C PRO A 132 2.42 -10.56 -2.58
N VAL A 133 1.54 -9.56 -2.65
CA VAL A 133 1.88 -8.15 -2.34
C VAL A 133 2.49 -7.99 -0.95
N ALA A 134 2.01 -8.73 0.05
CA ALA A 134 2.60 -8.69 1.40
C ALA A 134 4.05 -9.19 1.42
N GLU A 135 4.38 -10.19 0.62
CA GLU A 135 5.75 -10.69 0.47
C GLU A 135 6.64 -9.66 -0.24
N ALA A 136 6.15 -9.05 -1.32
CA ALA A 136 6.83 -7.98 -2.03
C ALA A 136 7.17 -6.83 -1.08
N ILE A 137 6.19 -6.37 -0.29
CA ILE A 137 6.37 -5.33 0.72
C ILE A 137 7.47 -5.73 1.74
N ALA A 138 7.44 -6.97 2.24
CA ALA A 138 8.44 -7.45 3.20
C ALA A 138 9.86 -7.46 2.59
N ARG A 139 10.02 -7.94 1.35
CA ARG A 139 11.31 -7.95 0.63
C ARG A 139 11.84 -6.54 0.38
N ILE A 140 10.99 -5.61 -0.04
CA ILE A 140 11.36 -4.21 -0.25
C ILE A 140 11.75 -3.56 1.09
N ALA A 141 10.97 -3.79 2.14
CA ALA A 141 11.27 -3.26 3.47
C ALA A 141 12.60 -3.82 4.01
N ALA A 142 12.89 -5.10 3.81
CA ALA A 142 14.16 -5.72 4.20
C ALA A 142 15.38 -5.12 3.50
N ARG A 143 15.22 -4.55 2.29
CA ARG A 143 16.30 -3.83 1.61
C ARG A 143 16.42 -2.38 2.03
N ARG A 144 15.33 -1.75 2.50
CA ARG A 144 15.26 -0.31 2.76
C ARG A 144 15.37 0.09 4.23
N PHE A 145 15.17 -0.82 5.19
CA PHE A 145 15.07 -0.45 6.61
C PHE A 145 16.35 0.19 7.18
N ALA A 146 17.53 -0.23 6.71
CA ALA A 146 18.82 0.28 7.18
C ALA A 146 19.13 1.72 6.71
N SER A 147 18.42 2.23 5.69
CA SER A 147 18.62 3.58 5.13
C SER A 147 17.88 4.69 5.90
N SER A 148 17.37 4.40 7.10
CA SER A 148 16.59 5.33 7.91
C SER A 148 15.39 5.91 7.13
N PRO A 149 14.49 5.07 6.62
CA PRO A 149 13.37 5.54 5.80
C PRO A 149 12.46 6.49 6.60
N PRO A 150 11.78 7.42 5.92
CA PRO A 150 10.81 8.29 6.57
C PRO A 150 9.67 7.46 7.18
N ARG A 151 9.03 8.01 8.22
CA ARG A 151 7.86 7.36 8.81
C ARG A 151 6.79 7.10 7.76
N PRO A 152 6.20 5.89 7.68
CA PRO A 152 5.15 5.59 6.72
C PRO A 152 3.99 6.58 6.84
N ALA A 153 3.56 7.12 5.71
CA ALA A 153 2.37 7.95 5.60
C ALA A 153 1.54 7.47 4.40
N PRO A 154 0.19 7.50 4.48
CA PRO A 154 -0.63 7.11 3.35
C PRO A 154 -0.35 7.93 2.09
N LEU A 155 -0.24 7.25 0.95
CA LEU A 155 -0.11 7.86 -0.38
C LEU A 155 -1.52 8.06 -0.95
N TYR A 156 -1.95 9.30 -1.01
CA TYR A 156 -3.25 9.68 -1.59
C TYR A 156 -3.04 10.31 -2.97
N LEU A 157 -3.46 9.62 -4.02
CA LEU A 157 -3.45 10.13 -5.40
C LEU A 157 -4.80 10.75 -5.81
N ARG A 158 -5.83 10.57 -4.99
CA ARG A 158 -7.12 11.24 -5.14
C ARG A 158 -7.38 12.06 -3.89
N PRO A 159 -7.85 13.33 -4.03
CA PRO A 159 -8.35 14.08 -2.89
C PRO A 159 -9.40 13.26 -2.14
N ALA A 160 -9.48 13.43 -0.82
CA ALA A 160 -10.54 12.79 -0.06
C ALA A 160 -11.90 13.21 -0.65
N ASP A 161 -12.77 12.23 -0.95
CA ASP A 161 -14.17 12.45 -1.35
C ASP A 161 -14.98 12.93 -0.13
N ALA A 162 -14.50 13.97 0.54
CA ALA A 162 -15.27 14.65 1.57
C ALA A 162 -16.32 15.50 0.86
N ALA A 163 -17.59 15.14 1.03
CA ALA A 163 -18.67 16.05 0.62
C ALA A 163 -18.41 17.40 1.29
N PRO A 164 -18.54 18.53 0.55
CA PRO A 164 -18.46 19.84 1.18
C PRO A 164 -19.39 19.89 2.38
N ALA A 165 -18.95 20.52 3.47
CA ALA A 165 -19.82 20.73 4.63
C ALA A 165 -21.11 21.38 4.17
N ARG A 166 -22.26 20.74 4.42
CA ARG A 166 -23.58 21.28 4.05
C ARG A 166 -24.02 22.38 5.00
N ASP A 167 -23.44 22.39 6.19
CA ASP A 167 -23.76 23.36 7.23
C ASP A 167 -22.67 24.41 7.34
N ALA A 168 -23.07 25.63 7.68
CA ALA A 168 -22.13 26.71 7.99
C ALA A 168 -21.24 26.27 9.18
N ALA A 169 -19.98 26.73 9.16
CA ALA A 169 -19.08 26.47 10.28
C ALA A 169 -19.73 26.93 11.60
N PRO A 170 -19.62 26.16 12.69
CA PRO A 170 -20.17 26.55 13.97
C PRO A 170 -19.57 27.91 14.40
N VAL A 171 -20.43 28.82 14.87
CA VAL A 171 -19.98 30.10 15.44
C VAL A 171 -19.21 29.75 16.73
N LEU A 172 -17.92 30.04 16.75
CA LEU A 172 -17.15 29.96 17.97
C LEU A 172 -17.65 31.03 18.95
N LEU A 173 -18.15 30.60 20.08
CA LEU A 173 -18.53 31.51 21.17
C LEU A 173 -17.25 32.11 21.77
N PRO A 174 -17.26 33.39 22.16
CA PRO A 174 -16.10 34.05 22.74
C PRO A 174 -15.65 33.45 24.07
#